data_4d08baf38b9fb6976077701c811a603a
#
_entry.id   4d08baf38b9fb6976077701c811a603a
#
_cell.length_a   1.000
_cell.length_b   1.000
_cell.length_c   1.000
_cell.angle_alpha   90.00
_cell.angle_beta   90.00
_cell.angle_gamma   90.00
#
_symmetry.space_group_name_H-M   'P 1'
#
loop_
_entity.id
_entity.type
_entity.pdbx_description
1 polymer ?
#
loop_
_entity_poly.entity_id
_entity_poly.type
_entity_poly.pdbx_seq_one_letter_code
_entity_poly.pdbx_strand_id
1 'polypeptide(L)'
;MGRIIDLDGKPFSFDPEMQSAALDIPQIASRYIEHPASGITPNRAAQCLRGAERGDLIAQSDLAADIEEKDTHLFAELGKRRLAIQGVPWSIEPPPNASANEKKDAEMLDEYLHSADWFDAMLFDATDAILKGYSCMEIEHGMLGKMHIIRAIRWRDSGHFCLNPDDLSELRLRDGSHAGVAFQPFGWIVHQSRSRTGYGGATGLVRTLIWPFIFKNYSVRDLAEFLEVYGLPMKVGKYPSGATPEQKSALMRAVMDIGRRTGGIIPAGMSLEFQAAANGQADPFETMISWGERSISKAILGGTLTTEAGDKGARSLGEVHNEVRREIRDSDLRQLAATLNRDLVYPLYALNTAHTIDIRRLPRICFQTKEPGDITKITSAVMQLSTGMDIPDPWVRDQTGIPQPAPGEAIFRVRQSGNEPAQTDKEIPPEKQEKTEQTALAARLPEAKSSPRDELDDMGDAVPARRLQDAIDPLLEPVIDAIRTRGLADA
;
A
#
# COMPACT_ATOMS: atom_id res chain seq x y z
N MET A 1 43.69 9.27 14.62
CA MET A 1 42.23 9.22 14.69
C MET A 1 41.72 10.09 13.55
N GLY A 2 41.10 9.50 12.54
CA GLY A 2 40.45 10.25 11.49
C GLY A 2 39.30 11.08 12.10
N ARG A 3 39.19 12.35 11.71
CA ARG A 3 38.05 13.18 12.10
C ARG A 3 36.84 12.67 11.30
N ILE A 4 35.81 12.22 11.98
CA ILE A 4 34.50 11.95 11.38
C ILE A 4 33.94 13.30 10.95
N ILE A 5 33.47 13.38 9.70
CA ILE A 5 32.91 14.58 9.10
C ILE A 5 31.44 14.25 8.81
N ASP A 6 30.55 15.19 9.08
CA ASP A 6 29.14 15.08 8.69
C ASP A 6 28.97 15.20 7.16
N LEU A 7 27.73 15.07 6.68
CA LEU A 7 27.42 15.19 5.25
C LEU A 7 27.73 16.57 4.65
N ASP A 8 27.83 17.60 5.49
CA ASP A 8 28.18 18.97 5.13
C ASP A 8 29.68 19.24 5.20
N GLY A 9 30.51 18.24 5.53
CA GLY A 9 31.97 18.35 5.65
C GLY A 9 32.46 18.99 6.95
N LYS A 10 31.59 19.13 7.96
CA LYS A 10 31.96 19.67 9.27
C LYS A 10 32.45 18.57 10.22
N PRO A 11 33.33 18.87 11.18
CA PRO A 11 33.72 17.90 12.19
C PRO A 11 32.51 17.48 13.02
N PHE A 12 32.26 16.16 13.05
CA PHE A 12 31.15 15.58 13.82
C PHE A 12 31.49 15.51 15.30
N SER A 13 30.56 15.97 16.14
CA SER A 13 30.57 15.80 17.59
C SER A 13 29.33 14.97 17.93
N PHE A 14 29.55 13.77 18.50
CA PHE A 14 28.48 12.88 18.90
C PHE A 14 27.85 13.35 20.22
N ASP A 15 26.56 13.65 20.18
CA ASP A 15 25.73 13.85 21.36
C ASP A 15 24.80 12.63 21.52
N PRO A 16 24.91 11.84 22.58
CA PRO A 16 24.11 10.65 22.79
C PRO A 16 22.67 10.97 23.22
N GLU A 17 22.37 12.21 23.61
CA GLU A 17 21.02 12.59 24.00
C GLU A 17 20.12 12.80 22.79
N MET A 18 18.87 12.32 22.91
CA MET A 18 17.88 12.50 21.87
C MET A 18 17.47 13.98 21.79
N GLN A 19 17.55 14.57 20.60
CA GLN A 19 17.27 15.99 20.38
C GLN A 19 15.84 16.37 20.76
N SER A 20 14.86 15.48 20.57
CA SER A 20 13.47 15.72 20.92
C SER A 20 13.24 15.80 22.44
N ALA A 21 14.08 15.15 23.25
CA ALA A 21 14.01 15.21 24.71
C ALA A 21 14.56 16.53 25.27
N ALA A 22 15.52 17.14 24.56
CA ALA A 22 16.12 18.41 24.95
C ALA A 22 15.24 19.63 24.58
N LEU A 23 14.25 19.47 23.70
CA LEU A 23 13.36 20.54 23.27
C LEU A 23 12.03 20.47 24.04
N ASP A 24 11.58 21.61 24.57
CA ASP A 24 10.26 21.75 25.19
C ASP A 24 9.17 21.78 24.12
N ILE A 25 8.92 20.60 23.52
CA ILE A 25 7.95 20.46 22.44
C ILE A 25 6.54 20.46 23.05
N PRO A 26 5.62 21.33 22.62
CA PRO A 26 4.25 21.39 23.14
C PRO A 26 3.58 20.00 23.10
N GLN A 27 2.92 19.64 24.20
CA GLN A 27 2.30 18.30 24.33
C GLN A 27 1.34 18.01 23.18
N ILE A 28 1.61 16.93 22.47
CA ILE A 28 0.82 16.44 21.33
C ILE A 28 -0.59 16.01 21.77
N ALA A 29 -0.75 15.60 23.05
CA ALA A 29 -1.99 15.08 23.60
C ALA A 29 -3.22 16.00 23.47
N SER A 30 -3.02 17.31 23.27
CA SER A 30 -4.12 18.26 23.09
C SER A 30 -4.64 18.40 21.65
N ARG A 31 -3.98 17.75 20.67
CA ARG A 31 -4.31 17.91 19.24
C ARG A 31 -5.51 17.11 18.79
N TYR A 32 -5.83 16.01 19.49
CA TYR A 32 -6.87 15.07 19.10
C TYR A 32 -8.27 15.39 19.68
N ILE A 33 -8.46 16.59 20.24
CA ILE A 33 -9.75 16.96 20.84
C ILE A 33 -10.87 17.11 19.80
N GLU A 34 -10.54 17.53 18.58
CA GLU A 34 -11.48 17.61 17.46
C GLU A 34 -10.84 17.04 16.19
N HIS A 35 -11.44 16.01 15.64
CA HIS A 35 -11.02 15.44 14.36
C HIS A 35 -11.13 16.46 13.24
N PRO A 36 -10.01 16.82 12.55
CA PRO A 36 -10.01 17.88 11.54
C PRO A 36 -10.88 17.56 10.32
N ALA A 37 -11.12 16.28 10.02
CA ALA A 37 -12.03 15.87 8.94
C ALA A 37 -13.51 15.83 9.34
N SER A 38 -13.86 16.02 10.64
CA SER A 38 -15.25 16.08 11.07
C SER A 38 -15.93 17.33 10.49
N GLY A 39 -16.90 17.11 9.59
CA GLY A 39 -17.60 18.22 8.90
C GLY A 39 -16.67 19.07 8.02
N ILE A 40 -15.58 18.49 7.51
CA ILE A 40 -14.63 19.23 6.69
C ILE A 40 -15.29 19.73 5.41
N THR A 41 -15.08 21.00 5.13
CA THR A 41 -15.54 21.65 3.91
C THR A 41 -14.37 21.87 2.94
N PRO A 42 -14.65 22.03 1.62
CA PRO A 42 -13.61 22.37 0.64
C PRO A 42 -12.78 23.59 1.02
N ASN A 43 -13.40 24.62 1.61
CA ASN A 43 -12.71 25.83 2.05
C ASN A 43 -11.74 25.53 3.21
N ARG A 44 -12.16 24.75 4.20
CA ARG A 44 -11.30 24.38 5.32
C ARG A 44 -10.13 23.49 4.85
N ALA A 45 -10.38 22.52 3.97
CA ALA A 45 -9.33 21.74 3.35
C ALA A 45 -8.32 22.63 2.61
N ALA A 46 -8.78 23.56 1.79
CA ALA A 46 -7.91 24.49 1.09
C ALA A 46 -7.08 25.38 2.05
N GLN A 47 -7.62 25.75 3.21
CA GLN A 47 -6.88 26.49 4.24
C GLN A 47 -5.74 25.65 4.84
N CYS A 48 -6.01 24.38 5.21
CA CYS A 48 -4.98 23.45 5.69
C CYS A 48 -3.84 23.30 4.68
N LEU A 49 -4.19 23.08 3.41
CA LEU A 49 -3.19 22.92 2.33
C LEU A 49 -2.36 24.19 2.09
N ARG A 50 -2.98 25.38 2.20
CA ARG A 50 -2.28 26.66 2.10
C ARG A 50 -1.37 26.92 3.30
N GLY A 51 -1.74 26.46 4.51
CA GLY A 51 -0.88 26.51 5.69
C GLY A 51 0.43 25.79 5.44
N ALA A 52 0.35 24.56 4.90
CA ALA A 52 1.52 23.77 4.56
C ALA A 52 2.41 24.43 3.49
N GLU A 53 1.84 25.15 2.54
CA GLU A 53 2.61 25.91 1.53
C GLU A 53 3.35 27.11 2.15
N ARG A 54 3.00 27.51 3.36
CA ARG A 54 3.67 28.57 4.13
C ARG A 54 4.61 28.03 5.19
N GLY A 55 4.82 26.69 5.23
CA GLY A 55 5.72 26.04 6.16
C GLY A 55 5.05 25.46 7.41
N ASP A 56 3.77 25.73 7.68
CA ASP A 56 3.03 25.11 8.79
C ASP A 56 2.40 23.78 8.34
N LEU A 57 3.07 22.69 8.68
CA LEU A 57 2.69 21.34 8.25
C LEU A 57 1.64 20.67 9.14
N ILE A 58 1.34 21.24 10.33
CA ILE A 58 0.51 20.57 11.36
C ILE A 58 -0.88 20.24 10.82
N ALA A 59 -1.62 21.26 10.39
CA ALA A 59 -3.01 21.08 9.98
C ALA A 59 -3.18 20.11 8.80
N GLN A 60 -2.23 20.10 7.86
CA GLN A 60 -2.23 19.16 6.74
C GLN A 60 -1.91 17.73 7.21
N SER A 61 -0.97 17.57 8.14
CA SER A 61 -0.57 16.27 8.66
C SER A 61 -1.64 15.64 9.55
N ASP A 62 -2.28 16.45 10.39
CA ASP A 62 -3.42 16.02 11.21
C ASP A 62 -4.61 15.62 10.32
N LEU A 63 -4.85 16.38 9.24
CA LEU A 63 -5.86 16.04 8.26
C LEU A 63 -5.54 14.72 7.53
N ALA A 64 -4.28 14.50 7.20
CA ALA A 64 -3.83 13.25 6.56
C ALA A 64 -4.08 12.04 7.46
N ALA A 65 -3.70 12.12 8.74
CA ALA A 65 -3.94 11.06 9.71
C ALA A 65 -5.44 10.78 9.89
N ASP A 66 -6.25 11.83 10.02
CA ASP A 66 -7.67 11.72 10.25
C ASP A 66 -8.44 11.11 9.06
N ILE A 67 -8.10 11.45 7.82
CA ILE A 67 -8.73 10.83 6.64
C ILE A 67 -8.30 9.36 6.48
N GLU A 68 -7.08 9.00 6.88
CA GLU A 68 -6.62 7.61 6.88
C GLU A 68 -7.41 6.77 7.89
N GLU A 69 -7.68 7.29 9.08
CA GLU A 69 -8.46 6.59 10.09
C GLU A 69 -9.95 6.45 9.73
N LYS A 70 -10.52 7.42 9.04
CA LYS A 70 -11.95 7.48 8.73
C LYS A 70 -12.36 6.78 7.45
N ASP A 71 -11.50 6.72 6.46
CA ASP A 71 -11.80 6.13 5.16
C ASP A 71 -11.19 4.73 5.05
N THR A 72 -12.03 3.71 5.25
CA THR A 72 -11.60 2.29 5.19
C THR A 72 -11.01 1.88 3.85
N HIS A 73 -11.49 2.47 2.74
CA HIS A 73 -10.96 2.19 1.41
C HIS A 73 -9.56 2.81 1.24
N LEU A 74 -9.39 4.06 1.67
CA LEU A 74 -8.08 4.74 1.66
C LEU A 74 -7.07 3.99 2.52
N PHE A 75 -7.46 3.59 3.74
CA PHE A 75 -6.64 2.79 4.65
C PHE A 75 -6.17 1.48 3.99
N ALA A 76 -7.10 0.74 3.35
CA ALA A 76 -6.79 -0.52 2.70
C ALA A 76 -5.81 -0.33 1.51
N GLU A 77 -6.00 0.69 0.69
CA GLU A 77 -5.15 0.95 -0.48
C GLU A 77 -3.74 1.42 -0.08
N LEU A 78 -3.64 2.29 0.95
CA LEU A 78 -2.35 2.66 1.54
C LEU A 78 -1.65 1.46 2.17
N GLY A 79 -2.38 0.62 2.90
CA GLY A 79 -1.86 -0.61 3.48
C GLY A 79 -1.24 -1.54 2.43
N LYS A 80 -1.91 -1.74 1.30
CA LYS A 80 -1.37 -2.53 0.17
C LYS A 80 -0.06 -1.94 -0.38
N ARG A 81 0.05 -0.61 -0.50
CA ARG A 81 1.26 0.06 -0.98
C ARG A 81 2.41 -0.05 0.04
N ARG A 82 2.13 0.12 1.33
CA ARG A 82 3.10 -0.02 2.43
C ARG A 82 3.65 -1.45 2.52
N LEU A 83 2.76 -2.44 2.53
CA LEU A 83 3.16 -3.86 2.59
C LEU A 83 3.96 -4.29 1.36
N ALA A 84 3.69 -3.74 0.18
CA ALA A 84 4.46 -4.02 -1.02
C ALA A 84 5.92 -3.52 -0.91
N ILE A 85 6.19 -2.47 -0.15
CA ILE A 85 7.55 -1.97 0.14
C ILE A 85 8.26 -2.90 1.11
N GLN A 86 7.62 -3.29 2.21
CA GLN A 86 8.21 -4.17 3.23
C GLN A 86 8.55 -5.56 2.70
N GLY A 87 7.75 -6.07 1.74
CA GLY A 87 7.95 -7.40 1.17
C GLY A 87 9.11 -7.53 0.19
N VAL A 88 9.87 -6.47 -0.09
CA VAL A 88 11.00 -6.54 -1.04
C VAL A 88 12.29 -6.85 -0.29
N PRO A 89 12.99 -7.95 -0.66
CA PRO A 89 14.30 -8.26 -0.09
C PRO A 89 15.30 -7.15 -0.35
N TRP A 90 16.21 -6.95 0.59
CA TRP A 90 17.27 -5.95 0.50
C TRP A 90 18.61 -6.51 0.98
N SER A 91 19.71 -5.87 0.60
CA SER A 91 21.06 -6.20 1.05
C SER A 91 21.93 -4.96 1.06
N ILE A 92 23.02 -5.00 1.82
CA ILE A 92 24.05 -3.96 1.77
C ILE A 92 25.12 -4.38 0.76
N GLU A 93 25.19 -3.64 -0.33
CA GLU A 93 26.15 -3.88 -1.39
C GLU A 93 27.43 -3.03 -1.21
N PRO A 94 28.62 -3.62 -1.36
CA PRO A 94 29.87 -2.87 -1.40
C PRO A 94 29.99 -2.03 -2.70
N PRO A 95 30.85 -1.01 -2.73
CA PRO A 95 31.05 -0.21 -3.93
C PRO A 95 31.62 -1.06 -5.10
N PRO A 96 31.45 -0.61 -6.35
CA PRO A 96 32.03 -1.31 -7.51
C PRO A 96 33.54 -1.50 -7.37
N ASN A 97 34.06 -2.68 -7.73
CA ASN A 97 35.47 -3.06 -7.57
C ASN A 97 35.97 -2.87 -6.12
N ALA A 98 35.18 -3.34 -5.17
CA ALA A 98 35.45 -3.20 -3.74
C ALA A 98 36.73 -3.95 -3.33
N SER A 99 37.55 -3.29 -2.49
CA SER A 99 38.66 -3.91 -1.76
C SER A 99 38.17 -4.94 -0.73
N ALA A 100 39.06 -5.78 -0.23
CA ALA A 100 38.71 -6.76 0.80
C ALA A 100 38.14 -6.12 2.08
N ASN A 101 38.61 -4.93 2.47
CA ASN A 101 38.10 -4.21 3.62
C ASN A 101 36.68 -3.66 3.36
N GLU A 102 36.44 -3.05 2.21
CA GLU A 102 35.12 -2.53 1.83
C GLU A 102 34.06 -3.65 1.76
N LYS A 103 34.43 -4.84 1.29
CA LYS A 103 33.54 -6.02 1.31
C LYS A 103 33.22 -6.45 2.74
N LYS A 104 34.24 -6.55 3.59
CA LYS A 104 34.06 -6.92 4.99
C LYS A 104 33.21 -5.93 5.76
N ASP A 105 33.38 -4.62 5.49
CA ASP A 105 32.57 -3.58 6.11
C ASP A 105 31.10 -3.66 5.66
N ALA A 106 30.86 -3.92 4.37
CA ALA A 106 29.52 -4.11 3.83
C ALA A 106 28.84 -5.35 4.44
N GLU A 107 29.55 -6.48 4.53
CA GLU A 107 29.07 -7.72 5.15
C GLU A 107 28.73 -7.50 6.65
N MET A 108 29.57 -6.78 7.38
CA MET A 108 29.32 -6.44 8.78
C MET A 108 28.05 -5.60 8.96
N LEU A 109 27.83 -4.60 8.09
CA LEU A 109 26.65 -3.77 8.14
C LEU A 109 25.38 -4.56 7.73
N ASP A 110 25.49 -5.43 6.73
CA ASP A 110 24.40 -6.28 6.29
C ASP A 110 23.95 -7.23 7.40
N GLU A 111 24.90 -7.93 8.04
CA GLU A 111 24.63 -8.83 9.16
C GLU A 111 24.01 -8.08 10.34
N TYR A 112 24.56 -6.90 10.67
CA TYR A 112 24.03 -6.07 11.75
C TYR A 112 22.59 -5.61 11.47
N LEU A 113 22.30 -5.08 10.28
CA LEU A 113 20.97 -4.55 9.97
C LEU A 113 19.92 -5.66 9.82
N HIS A 114 20.30 -6.85 9.34
CA HIS A 114 19.41 -8.02 9.32
C HIS A 114 19.11 -8.57 10.72
N SER A 115 19.99 -8.37 11.68
CA SER A 115 19.76 -8.76 13.07
C SER A 115 18.97 -7.73 13.89
N ALA A 116 18.65 -6.59 13.32
CA ALA A 116 18.03 -5.46 14.03
C ALA A 116 16.51 -5.55 14.03
N ASP A 117 15.90 -5.83 15.18
CA ASP A 117 14.44 -5.96 15.35
C ASP A 117 13.64 -4.69 14.96
N TRP A 118 14.27 -3.52 15.03
CA TRP A 118 13.64 -2.24 14.72
C TRP A 118 13.57 -1.94 13.22
N PHE A 119 14.25 -2.69 12.35
CA PHE A 119 14.41 -2.32 10.94
C PHE A 119 13.10 -2.38 10.16
N ASP A 120 12.31 -3.45 10.32
CA ASP A 120 11.02 -3.60 9.63
C ASP A 120 10.00 -2.56 10.09
N ALA A 121 9.99 -2.24 11.39
CA ALA A 121 9.14 -1.18 11.93
C ALA A 121 9.53 0.19 11.35
N MET A 122 10.83 0.49 11.25
CA MET A 122 11.36 1.71 10.64
C MET A 122 10.98 1.82 9.17
N LEU A 123 11.04 0.71 8.40
CA LEU A 123 10.59 0.71 7.01
C LEU A 123 9.10 1.07 6.90
N PHE A 124 8.27 0.50 7.79
CA PHE A 124 6.84 0.84 7.84
C PHE A 124 6.62 2.31 8.18
N ASP A 125 7.27 2.81 9.23
CA ASP A 125 7.15 4.20 9.68
C ASP A 125 7.60 5.21 8.62
N ALA A 126 8.64 4.86 7.83
CA ALA A 126 9.08 5.67 6.72
C ALA A 126 8.01 5.86 5.64
N THR A 127 7.12 4.86 5.46
CA THR A 127 6.04 4.93 4.46
C THR A 127 4.93 5.92 4.80
N ASP A 128 4.88 6.45 6.03
CA ASP A 128 3.97 7.55 6.39
C ASP A 128 4.19 8.79 5.50
N ALA A 129 5.40 8.94 4.98
CA ALA A 129 5.75 9.95 3.99
C ALA A 129 4.93 9.89 2.71
N ILE A 130 4.36 8.75 2.33
CA ILE A 130 3.54 8.60 1.11
C ILE A 130 2.32 9.50 1.19
N LEU A 131 1.63 9.49 2.32
CA LEU A 131 0.43 10.29 2.53
C LEU A 131 0.76 11.73 2.90
N LYS A 132 1.66 11.93 3.87
CA LYS A 132 1.98 13.25 4.44
C LYS A 132 3.01 14.03 3.63
N GLY A 133 3.85 13.36 2.84
CA GLY A 133 4.97 13.92 2.08
C GLY A 133 6.32 13.74 2.78
N TYR A 134 6.34 13.50 4.08
CA TYR A 134 7.54 13.25 4.88
C TYR A 134 7.23 12.36 6.08
N SER A 135 8.27 11.65 6.56
CA SER A 135 8.30 10.92 7.82
C SER A 135 9.66 11.13 8.47
N CYS A 136 9.67 11.48 9.75
CA CYS A 136 10.89 11.72 10.50
C CYS A 136 10.98 10.76 11.67
N MET A 137 12.11 10.10 11.77
CA MET A 137 12.40 9.13 12.82
C MET A 137 13.70 9.49 13.53
N GLU A 138 13.66 9.50 14.83
CA GLU A 138 14.82 9.81 15.68
C GLU A 138 15.57 8.54 16.03
N ILE A 139 16.89 8.60 15.91
CA ILE A 139 17.79 7.47 16.15
C ILE A 139 18.28 7.52 17.60
N GLU A 140 18.03 6.45 18.35
CA GLU A 140 18.60 6.25 19.68
C GLU A 140 19.89 5.45 19.55
N HIS A 141 21.02 6.13 19.73
CA HIS A 141 22.33 5.52 19.62
C HIS A 141 22.74 4.76 20.89
N GLY A 142 23.65 3.82 20.73
CA GLY A 142 24.24 3.07 21.82
C GLY A 142 25.63 2.55 21.49
N MET A 143 26.21 1.85 22.43
CA MET A 143 27.52 1.21 22.29
C MET A 143 27.41 -0.27 22.67
N LEU A 144 27.99 -1.14 21.85
CA LEU A 144 28.23 -2.54 22.16
C LEU A 144 29.74 -2.78 22.10
N GLY A 145 30.41 -2.73 23.27
CA GLY A 145 31.87 -2.71 23.33
C GLY A 145 32.46 -1.46 22.67
N LYS A 146 33.07 -1.64 21.49
CA LYS A 146 33.64 -0.52 20.68
C LYS A 146 32.80 -0.16 19.47
N MET A 147 31.74 -0.91 19.21
CA MET A 147 30.87 -0.73 18.07
C MET A 147 29.76 0.25 18.44
N HIS A 148 29.58 1.27 17.61
CA HIS A 148 28.37 2.11 17.66
C HIS A 148 27.19 1.33 17.10
N ILE A 149 26.12 1.25 17.88
CA ILE A 149 24.89 0.57 17.50
C ILE A 149 23.72 1.53 17.59
N ILE A 150 22.65 1.19 16.91
CA ILE A 150 21.34 1.82 17.07
C ILE A 150 20.53 0.94 18.03
N ARG A 151 20.09 1.50 19.15
CA ARG A 151 19.24 0.80 20.12
C ARG A 151 17.78 0.75 19.68
N ALA A 152 17.31 1.86 19.14
CA ALA A 152 15.93 2.01 18.65
C ALA A 152 15.86 3.12 17.61
N ILE A 153 14.86 3.05 16.76
CA ILE A 153 14.46 4.14 15.89
C ILE A 153 13.02 4.48 16.28
N ARG A 154 12.77 5.76 16.58
CA ARG A 154 11.46 6.22 17.06
C ARG A 154 10.82 7.16 16.08
N TRP A 155 9.72 6.75 15.51
CA TRP A 155 8.86 7.65 14.73
C TRP A 155 8.42 8.84 15.60
N ARG A 156 8.42 10.03 15.01
CA ARG A 156 7.99 11.25 15.66
C ARG A 156 6.80 11.85 14.92
N ASP A 157 5.80 12.25 15.71
CA ASP A 157 4.60 12.87 15.17
C ASP A 157 4.92 14.10 14.31
N SER A 158 4.20 14.24 13.23
CA SER A 158 4.37 15.34 12.23
C SER A 158 4.28 16.74 12.84
N GLY A 159 3.64 16.88 13.99
CA GLY A 159 3.55 18.15 14.68
C GLY A 159 4.84 18.65 15.31
N HIS A 160 5.85 17.80 15.42
CA HIS A 160 7.16 18.22 15.88
C HIS A 160 7.95 18.99 14.81
N PHE A 161 7.45 19.06 13.56
CA PHE A 161 8.22 19.56 12.43
C PHE A 161 7.60 20.79 11.78
N CYS A 162 8.44 21.61 11.18
CA CYS A 162 8.08 22.72 10.32
C CYS A 162 9.02 22.81 9.12
N LEU A 163 8.67 23.58 8.12
CA LEU A 163 9.60 23.91 7.04
C LEU A 163 10.37 25.18 7.39
N ASN A 164 11.62 25.24 6.95
CA ASN A 164 12.39 26.46 6.99
C ASN A 164 11.62 27.57 6.22
N PRO A 165 11.25 28.69 6.85
CA PRO A 165 10.46 29.73 6.20
C PRO A 165 11.17 30.43 5.05
N ASP A 166 12.51 30.37 4.98
CA ASP A 166 13.29 31.08 3.96
C ASP A 166 13.27 30.37 2.61
N ASP A 167 13.25 29.03 2.59
CA ASP A 167 13.32 28.26 1.35
C ASP A 167 12.25 27.18 1.19
N LEU A 168 11.51 26.86 2.26
CA LEU A 168 10.43 25.86 2.32
C LEU A 168 10.84 24.45 1.88
N SER A 169 12.14 24.18 1.73
CA SER A 169 12.66 22.87 1.30
C SER A 169 13.21 22.04 2.44
N GLU A 170 13.75 22.70 3.46
CA GLU A 170 14.38 22.08 4.61
C GLU A 170 13.33 21.84 5.73
N LEU A 171 13.19 20.57 6.13
CA LEU A 171 12.46 20.22 7.33
C LEU A 171 13.31 20.54 8.56
N ARG A 172 12.69 21.08 9.59
CA ARG A 172 13.31 21.44 10.86
C ARG A 172 12.45 20.98 12.03
N LEU A 173 13.11 20.84 13.18
CA LEU A 173 12.45 20.54 14.43
C LEU A 173 11.85 21.83 15.01
N ARG A 174 10.61 21.73 15.47
CA ARG A 174 9.89 22.88 16.07
C ARG A 174 10.36 23.09 17.50
N ASP A 175 10.94 24.25 17.80
CA ASP A 175 11.41 24.66 19.12
C ASP A 175 10.63 25.87 19.70
N GLY A 176 9.53 26.23 19.07
CA GLY A 176 8.76 27.43 19.40
C GLY A 176 9.25 28.69 18.68
N SER A 177 10.42 28.67 18.05
CA SER A 177 10.85 29.74 17.15
C SER A 177 10.14 29.67 15.80
N HIS A 178 10.18 30.76 15.04
CA HIS A 178 9.59 30.82 13.70
C HIS A 178 10.33 29.92 12.69
N ALA A 179 11.63 29.78 12.86
CA ALA A 179 12.49 29.07 11.92
C ALA A 179 12.72 27.59 12.28
N GLY A 180 12.44 27.18 13.52
CA GLY A 180 12.78 25.87 14.03
C GLY A 180 14.29 25.62 14.09
N VAL A 181 14.69 24.45 14.58
CA VAL A 181 16.08 24.01 14.70
C VAL A 181 16.40 22.93 13.68
N ALA A 182 17.55 23.01 13.03
CA ALA A 182 18.04 21.98 12.14
C ALA A 182 18.21 20.64 12.87
N PHE A 183 18.04 19.53 12.17
CA PHE A 183 18.26 18.21 12.71
C PHE A 183 19.71 18.01 13.12
N GLN A 184 19.89 17.36 14.25
CA GLN A 184 21.22 16.94 14.70
C GLN A 184 21.82 15.92 13.74
N PRO A 185 23.05 16.10 13.27
CA PRO A 185 23.68 15.15 12.37
C PRO A 185 23.69 13.73 12.95
N PHE A 186 23.39 12.73 12.11
CA PHE A 186 23.30 11.30 12.47
C PHE A 186 22.22 10.94 13.49
N GLY A 187 21.45 11.91 13.97
CA GLY A 187 20.38 11.69 14.94
C GLY A 187 19.01 11.36 14.33
N TRP A 188 18.85 11.52 13.03
CA TRP A 188 17.56 11.45 12.38
C TRP A 188 17.58 10.73 11.04
N ILE A 189 16.51 10.00 10.75
CA ILE A 189 16.14 9.55 9.41
C ILE A 189 15.02 10.47 8.93
N VAL A 190 15.28 11.27 7.90
CA VAL A 190 14.32 12.23 7.33
C VAL A 190 13.94 11.77 5.95
N HIS A 191 12.87 10.97 5.88
CA HIS A 191 12.36 10.48 4.60
C HIS A 191 11.34 11.46 4.02
N GLN A 192 11.53 11.83 2.74
CA GLN A 192 10.60 12.64 1.97
C GLN A 192 10.14 11.84 0.75
N SER A 193 8.85 11.56 0.69
CA SER A 193 8.23 10.93 -0.47
C SER A 193 7.72 11.99 -1.43
N ARG A 194 8.13 11.89 -2.70
CA ARG A 194 7.74 12.83 -3.75
C ARG A 194 6.73 12.19 -4.70
N SER A 195 5.45 12.32 -4.38
CA SER A 195 4.38 11.92 -5.30
C SER A 195 4.19 12.94 -6.44
N ARG A 196 4.65 14.18 -6.24
CA ARG A 196 4.64 15.27 -7.23
C ARG A 196 5.79 16.22 -6.98
N THR A 197 6.09 17.05 -7.96
CA THR A 197 7.04 18.18 -7.78
C THR A 197 6.45 19.24 -6.88
N GLY A 198 7.25 19.78 -5.96
CA GLY A 198 6.84 20.84 -5.03
C GLY A 198 7.79 20.96 -3.85
N TYR A 199 7.56 21.95 -3.02
CA TYR A 199 8.21 22.09 -1.71
C TYR A 199 7.76 20.99 -0.75
N GLY A 200 8.48 20.77 0.35
CA GLY A 200 8.26 19.67 1.28
C GLY A 200 6.82 19.49 1.77
N GLY A 201 6.09 20.59 2.00
CA GLY A 201 4.68 20.55 2.38
C GLY A 201 3.69 20.24 1.26
N ALA A 202 4.15 20.15 -0.01
CA ALA A 202 3.28 19.99 -1.17
C ALA A 202 3.44 18.64 -1.90
N THR A 203 4.22 17.71 -1.38
CA THR A 203 4.59 16.46 -2.07
C THR A 203 3.72 15.25 -1.71
N GLY A 204 3.05 15.26 -0.57
CA GLY A 204 2.23 14.15 -0.07
C GLY A 204 0.93 13.95 -0.85
N LEU A 205 0.46 12.69 -0.89
CA LEU A 205 -0.79 12.31 -1.56
C LEU A 205 -2.05 12.90 -0.92
N VAL A 206 -2.01 13.30 0.35
CA VAL A 206 -3.15 13.93 1.05
C VAL A 206 -3.75 15.07 0.23
N ARG A 207 -2.93 15.84 -0.47
CA ARG A 207 -3.38 16.99 -1.27
C ARG A 207 -4.28 16.60 -2.45
N THR A 208 -4.10 15.41 -2.96
CA THR A 208 -4.95 14.84 -4.01
C THR A 208 -6.12 14.08 -3.43
N LEU A 209 -5.89 13.33 -2.36
CA LEU A 209 -6.88 12.42 -1.75
C LEU A 209 -7.98 13.13 -0.97
N ILE A 210 -7.70 14.34 -0.46
CA ILE A 210 -8.69 15.10 0.31
C ILE A 210 -9.97 15.42 -0.48
N TRP A 211 -9.86 15.62 -1.79
CA TRP A 211 -11.00 15.97 -2.62
C TRP A 211 -11.99 14.82 -2.83
N PRO A 212 -11.58 13.63 -3.30
CA PRO A 212 -12.49 12.48 -3.39
C PRO A 212 -12.97 12.04 -2.00
N PHE A 213 -12.17 12.18 -0.93
CA PHE A 213 -12.61 11.93 0.44
C PHE A 213 -13.80 12.82 0.83
N ILE A 214 -13.71 14.13 0.63
CA ILE A 214 -14.78 15.07 1.00
C ILE A 214 -16.09 14.70 0.29
N PHE A 215 -16.06 14.50 -1.02
CA PHE A 215 -17.26 14.19 -1.79
C PHE A 215 -17.83 12.81 -1.46
N LYS A 216 -16.99 11.80 -1.26
CA LYS A 216 -17.40 10.49 -0.78
C LYS A 216 -18.07 10.59 0.60
N ASN A 217 -17.44 11.29 1.54
CA ASN A 217 -17.95 11.44 2.91
C ASN A 217 -19.30 12.17 2.95
N TYR A 218 -19.50 13.20 2.13
CA TYR A 218 -20.80 13.83 1.99
C TYR A 218 -21.86 12.85 1.47
N SER A 219 -21.52 12.08 0.44
CA SER A 219 -22.46 11.11 -0.13
C SER A 219 -22.82 10.00 0.84
N VAL A 220 -21.87 9.51 1.63
CA VAL A 220 -22.13 8.51 2.69
C VAL A 220 -23.05 9.07 3.76
N ARG A 221 -22.82 10.31 4.21
CA ARG A 221 -23.68 10.99 5.19
C ARG A 221 -25.09 11.20 4.64
N ASP A 222 -25.17 11.73 3.43
CA ASP A 222 -26.46 12.03 2.81
C ASP A 222 -27.26 10.77 2.48
N LEU A 223 -26.58 9.66 2.12
CA LEU A 223 -27.18 8.32 2.00
C LEU A 223 -27.71 7.81 3.33
N ALA A 224 -26.94 7.97 4.42
CA ALA A 224 -27.39 7.57 5.74
C ALA A 224 -28.64 8.35 6.20
N GLU A 225 -28.66 9.68 5.98
CA GLU A 225 -29.81 10.52 6.25
C GLU A 225 -31.01 10.16 5.35
N PHE A 226 -30.76 9.89 4.07
CA PHE A 226 -31.79 9.41 3.14
C PHE A 226 -32.40 8.09 3.63
N LEU A 227 -31.59 7.12 4.04
CA LEU A 227 -32.08 5.83 4.56
C LEU A 227 -32.84 5.99 5.88
N GLU A 228 -32.45 6.93 6.74
CA GLU A 228 -33.18 7.22 7.98
C GLU A 228 -34.57 7.80 7.68
N VAL A 229 -34.66 8.71 6.70
CA VAL A 229 -35.93 9.38 6.36
C VAL A 229 -36.82 8.48 5.52
N TYR A 230 -36.29 7.77 4.53
CA TYR A 230 -37.07 6.98 3.55
C TYR A 230 -37.11 5.48 3.86
N GLY A 231 -36.20 4.98 4.69
CA GLY A 231 -36.16 3.58 5.15
C GLY A 231 -37.27 3.25 6.16
N LEU A 232 -37.86 4.26 6.78
CA LEU A 232 -39.02 4.10 7.66
C LEU A 232 -40.28 4.60 6.94
N PRO A 233 -41.23 3.72 6.57
CA PRO A 233 -42.44 4.13 5.92
C PRO A 233 -43.23 5.10 6.80
N MET A 234 -43.51 6.30 6.28
CA MET A 234 -44.33 7.27 6.98
C MET A 234 -45.74 6.72 7.14
N LYS A 235 -46.22 6.72 8.36
CA LYS A 235 -47.53 6.25 8.70
C LYS A 235 -48.49 7.43 8.76
N VAL A 236 -49.50 7.44 7.89
CA VAL A 236 -50.51 8.50 7.87
C VAL A 236 -51.83 7.94 8.33
N GLY A 237 -52.28 8.39 9.48
CA GLY A 237 -53.63 8.14 9.97
C GLY A 237 -54.63 9.10 9.33
N LYS A 238 -55.65 8.59 8.67
CA LYS A 238 -56.75 9.40 8.10
C LYS A 238 -57.95 9.42 9.01
N TYR A 239 -58.53 10.57 9.32
CA TYR A 239 -59.73 10.71 10.11
C TYR A 239 -60.84 11.44 9.33
N PRO A 240 -62.14 11.13 9.57
CA PRO A 240 -63.27 11.76 8.85
C PRO A 240 -63.47 13.21 9.30
N SER A 241 -64.04 14.03 8.39
CA SER A 241 -64.42 15.38 8.69
C SER A 241 -65.55 15.37 9.75
N GLY A 242 -65.28 15.79 10.97
CA GLY A 242 -66.19 15.70 12.12
C GLY A 242 -65.65 14.87 13.27
N ALA A 243 -64.48 14.30 13.17
CA ALA A 243 -63.83 13.57 14.27
C ALA A 243 -63.59 14.50 15.47
N THR A 244 -63.91 13.97 16.67
CA THR A 244 -63.70 14.72 17.92
C THR A 244 -62.22 14.83 18.28
N PRO A 245 -61.82 15.80 19.12
CA PRO A 245 -60.44 15.94 19.60
C PRO A 245 -59.88 14.64 20.22
N GLU A 246 -60.72 13.90 20.95
CA GLU A 246 -60.37 12.65 21.65
C GLU A 246 -60.06 11.55 20.61
N GLN A 247 -60.86 11.46 19.53
CA GLN A 247 -60.65 10.50 18.46
C GLN A 247 -59.36 10.79 17.70
N LYS A 248 -59.06 12.09 17.43
CA LYS A 248 -57.80 12.52 16.80
C LYS A 248 -56.60 12.17 17.68
N SER A 249 -56.71 12.39 18.99
CA SER A 249 -55.64 12.08 19.95
C SER A 249 -55.42 10.57 20.08
N ALA A 250 -56.49 9.76 20.02
CA ALA A 250 -56.37 8.31 20.04
C ALA A 250 -55.71 7.77 18.77
N LEU A 251 -56.09 8.29 17.58
CA LEU A 251 -55.44 7.93 16.31
C LEU A 251 -53.99 8.35 16.25
N MET A 252 -53.68 9.56 16.75
CA MET A 252 -52.27 10.05 16.81
C MET A 252 -51.42 9.11 17.69
N ARG A 253 -51.92 8.71 18.85
CA ARG A 253 -51.21 7.77 19.71
C ARG A 253 -51.02 6.42 19.02
N ALA A 254 -52.07 5.88 18.40
CA ALA A 254 -51.98 4.62 17.66
C ALA A 254 -50.96 4.64 16.54
N VAL A 255 -50.89 5.76 15.77
CA VAL A 255 -49.90 5.95 14.69
C VAL A 255 -48.49 6.07 15.24
N MET A 256 -48.31 6.72 16.39
CA MET A 256 -46.99 6.89 17.02
C MET A 256 -46.51 5.62 17.74
N ASP A 257 -47.42 4.82 18.30
CA ASP A 257 -47.08 3.56 18.98
C ASP A 257 -46.67 2.42 18.05
N ILE A 258 -47.11 2.47 16.77
CA ILE A 258 -46.80 1.40 15.79
C ILE A 258 -45.33 1.45 15.30
N GLY A 259 -44.49 2.35 15.77
CA GLY A 259 -43.07 2.40 15.43
C GLY A 259 -42.45 3.77 15.52
N ARG A 260 -41.12 3.79 15.65
CA ARG A 260 -40.34 4.98 15.99
C ARG A 260 -40.66 6.21 15.13
N ARG A 261 -41.30 7.20 15.75
CA ARG A 261 -41.23 8.65 15.54
C ARG A 261 -41.64 9.32 14.21
N THR A 262 -42.01 8.62 13.14
CA THR A 262 -42.40 9.30 11.91
C THR A 262 -43.86 8.97 11.56
N GLY A 263 -44.77 9.79 12.05
CA GLY A 263 -46.19 9.64 11.73
C GLY A 263 -46.95 10.94 11.98
N GLY A 264 -48.03 11.13 11.22
CA GLY A 264 -48.92 12.29 11.34
C GLY A 264 -50.37 11.88 11.12
N ILE A 265 -51.32 12.71 11.51
CA ILE A 265 -52.74 12.54 11.24
C ILE A 265 -53.22 13.69 10.34
N ILE A 266 -54.05 13.32 9.36
CA ILE A 266 -54.68 14.29 8.44
C ILE A 266 -56.20 14.01 8.33
N PRO A 267 -57.04 15.03 8.06
CA PRO A 267 -58.44 14.83 7.74
C PRO A 267 -58.60 13.94 6.51
N ALA A 268 -59.67 13.13 6.44
CA ALA A 268 -59.90 12.19 5.36
C ALA A 268 -60.09 12.84 3.98
N GLY A 269 -60.31 14.16 3.91
CA GLY A 269 -60.40 14.95 2.71
C GLY A 269 -59.09 15.65 2.32
N MET A 270 -58.01 15.52 3.09
CA MET A 270 -56.68 16.03 2.75
C MET A 270 -55.78 14.87 2.39
N SER A 271 -55.05 14.97 1.32
CA SER A 271 -53.94 14.08 1.00
C SER A 271 -52.62 14.81 1.23
N LEU A 272 -51.73 14.19 1.96
CA LEU A 272 -50.34 14.58 1.98
C LEU A 272 -49.65 13.80 0.85
N GLU A 273 -49.51 14.43 -0.28
CA GLU A 273 -48.73 13.86 -1.36
C GLU A 273 -47.27 14.19 -1.05
N PHE A 274 -46.51 13.19 -0.64
CA PHE A 274 -45.08 13.26 -0.86
C PHE A 274 -44.89 13.20 -2.37
N GLN A 275 -44.62 14.33 -3.02
CA GLN A 275 -43.87 14.25 -4.27
C GLN A 275 -42.60 13.52 -3.88
N ALA A 276 -42.53 12.23 -4.19
CA ALA A 276 -41.27 11.53 -4.24
C ALA A 276 -40.39 12.39 -5.16
N ALA A 277 -39.51 13.16 -4.56
CA ALA A 277 -38.43 13.80 -5.30
C ALA A 277 -37.70 12.65 -5.95
N ALA A 278 -38.02 12.40 -7.22
CA ALA A 278 -37.64 11.27 -8.03
C ALA A 278 -37.74 9.95 -7.26
N ASN A 279 -38.35 8.91 -7.76
CA ASN A 279 -38.35 7.57 -7.17
C ASN A 279 -36.97 7.35 -6.52
N GLY A 280 -36.90 7.46 -5.18
CA GLY A 280 -35.67 7.65 -4.45
C GLY A 280 -34.76 6.46 -4.63
N GLN A 281 -33.92 6.55 -5.65
CA GLN A 281 -32.90 5.56 -5.91
C GLN A 281 -31.67 5.97 -5.12
N ALA A 282 -31.11 5.04 -4.36
CA ALA A 282 -29.82 5.20 -3.70
C ALA A 282 -28.67 5.34 -4.73
N ASP A 283 -28.92 5.00 -5.99
CA ASP A 283 -27.94 4.95 -7.10
C ASP A 283 -27.07 6.19 -7.26
N PRO A 284 -27.55 7.45 -7.13
CA PRO A 284 -26.69 8.63 -7.24
C PRO A 284 -25.64 8.70 -6.15
N PHE A 285 -26.02 8.33 -4.90
CA PHE A 285 -25.09 8.32 -3.78
C PHE A 285 -24.05 7.19 -3.92
N GLU A 286 -24.49 5.99 -4.29
CA GLU A 286 -23.60 4.85 -4.55
C GLU A 286 -22.66 5.13 -5.72
N THR A 287 -23.14 5.79 -6.78
CA THR A 287 -22.29 6.22 -7.90
C THR A 287 -21.20 7.17 -7.45
N MET A 288 -21.52 8.14 -6.57
CA MET A 288 -20.53 9.09 -6.06
C MET A 288 -19.54 8.41 -5.08
N ILE A 289 -20.02 7.51 -4.24
CA ILE A 289 -19.16 6.71 -3.34
C ILE A 289 -18.18 5.87 -4.17
N SER A 290 -18.68 5.12 -5.17
CA SER A 290 -17.85 4.32 -6.07
C SER A 290 -16.86 5.16 -6.88
N TRP A 291 -17.27 6.37 -7.31
CA TRP A 291 -16.35 7.31 -7.97
C TRP A 291 -15.24 7.75 -7.03
N GLY A 292 -15.57 8.05 -5.76
CA GLY A 292 -14.61 8.41 -4.73
C GLY A 292 -13.58 7.32 -4.49
N GLU A 293 -14.03 6.08 -4.30
CA GLU A 293 -13.18 4.91 -4.08
C GLU A 293 -12.26 4.63 -5.27
N ARG A 294 -12.81 4.63 -6.49
CA ARG A 294 -11.98 4.48 -7.69
C ARG A 294 -10.96 5.60 -7.86
N SER A 295 -11.30 6.83 -7.48
CA SER A 295 -10.36 7.97 -7.54
C SER A 295 -9.24 7.83 -6.51
N ILE A 296 -9.55 7.35 -5.31
CA ILE A 296 -8.59 7.04 -4.25
C ILE A 296 -7.65 5.91 -4.70
N SER A 297 -8.17 4.79 -5.20
CA SER A 297 -7.36 3.67 -5.71
C SER A 297 -6.40 4.11 -6.82
N LYS A 298 -6.88 4.89 -7.80
CA LYS A 298 -6.04 5.44 -8.89
C LYS A 298 -4.92 6.33 -8.37
N ALA A 299 -5.17 7.14 -7.35
CA ALA A 299 -4.16 8.03 -6.79
C ALA A 299 -3.10 7.27 -5.98
N ILE A 300 -3.46 6.19 -5.30
CA ILE A 300 -2.56 5.43 -4.42
C ILE A 300 -1.82 4.33 -5.18
N LEU A 301 -2.52 3.54 -6.01
CA LEU A 301 -2.01 2.34 -6.68
C LEU A 301 -1.89 2.45 -8.20
N GLY A 302 -2.31 3.58 -8.79
CA GLY A 302 -2.30 3.77 -10.24
C GLY A 302 -3.42 3.03 -10.99
N GLY A 303 -4.27 2.27 -10.30
CA GLY A 303 -5.35 1.47 -10.92
C GLY A 303 -6.49 1.16 -9.96
N THR A 304 -7.57 0.53 -10.46
CA THR A 304 -8.80 0.23 -9.70
C THR A 304 -9.04 -1.27 -9.49
N LEU A 305 -8.36 -2.14 -10.21
CA LEU A 305 -8.68 -3.58 -10.30
C LEU A 305 -8.21 -4.44 -9.12
N THR A 306 -7.63 -3.86 -8.09
CA THR A 306 -7.25 -4.62 -6.89
C THR A 306 -8.44 -4.95 -5.99
N THR A 307 -9.62 -4.38 -6.28
CA THR A 307 -10.81 -4.46 -5.42
C THR A 307 -12.06 -4.96 -6.14
N GLU A 308 -12.12 -4.88 -7.48
CA GLU A 308 -13.29 -5.30 -8.27
C GLU A 308 -12.86 -6.32 -9.33
N ALA A 309 -13.02 -7.60 -9.03
CA ALA A 309 -12.94 -8.68 -10.01
C ALA A 309 -14.25 -8.75 -10.80
N GLY A 310 -14.36 -7.96 -11.84
CA GLY A 310 -15.47 -8.03 -12.81
C GLY A 310 -15.04 -8.74 -14.09
N ASP A 311 -15.86 -9.65 -14.51
CA ASP A 311 -16.02 -10.42 -15.75
C ASP A 311 -14.88 -10.55 -16.79
N LYS A 312 -14.90 -11.64 -17.52
CA LYS A 312 -14.03 -12.17 -18.59
C LYS A 312 -13.22 -11.11 -19.37
N GLY A 313 -11.99 -10.96 -19.07
CA GLY A 313 -11.00 -9.97 -19.54
C GLY A 313 -10.08 -9.52 -18.44
N ALA A 314 -10.39 -9.87 -17.20
CA ALA A 314 -9.75 -9.38 -15.99
C ALA A 314 -8.28 -9.81 -15.83
N ARG A 315 -7.84 -10.89 -16.46
CA ARG A 315 -6.50 -11.43 -16.22
C ARG A 315 -5.40 -10.58 -16.85
N SER A 316 -5.52 -10.25 -18.14
CA SER A 316 -4.55 -9.38 -18.83
C SER A 316 -4.57 -7.96 -18.30
N LEU A 317 -5.74 -7.45 -17.93
CA LEU A 317 -5.91 -6.14 -17.34
C LEU A 317 -5.35 -6.13 -15.90
N GLY A 318 -5.53 -7.21 -15.14
CA GLY A 318 -4.94 -7.41 -13.82
C GLY A 318 -3.41 -7.46 -13.85
N GLU A 319 -2.82 -8.08 -14.88
CA GLU A 319 -1.35 -8.09 -15.08
C GLU A 319 -0.83 -6.68 -15.32
N VAL A 320 -1.46 -5.87 -16.17
CA VAL A 320 -1.07 -4.48 -16.44
C VAL A 320 -1.18 -3.61 -15.17
N HIS A 321 -2.28 -3.75 -14.41
CA HIS A 321 -2.42 -3.00 -13.15
C HIS A 321 -1.39 -3.42 -12.09
N ASN A 322 -1.02 -4.70 -12.05
CA ASN A 322 0.02 -5.17 -11.17
C ASN A 322 1.41 -4.63 -11.56
N GLU A 323 1.67 -4.48 -12.86
CA GLU A 323 2.89 -3.84 -13.37
C GLU A 323 2.97 -2.38 -12.92
N VAL A 324 1.92 -1.59 -13.11
CA VAL A 324 1.87 -0.19 -12.64
C VAL A 324 2.10 -0.09 -11.12
N ARG A 325 1.47 -0.98 -10.35
CA ARG A 325 1.69 -1.05 -8.90
C ARG A 325 3.15 -1.33 -8.53
N ARG A 326 3.82 -2.21 -9.29
CA ARG A 326 5.26 -2.51 -9.12
C ARG A 326 6.12 -1.30 -9.45
N GLU A 327 5.83 -0.57 -10.52
CA GLU A 327 6.57 0.65 -10.88
C GLU A 327 6.46 1.73 -9.78
N ILE A 328 5.27 1.89 -9.16
CA ILE A 328 5.08 2.80 -8.04
C ILE A 328 5.91 2.34 -6.83
N ARG A 329 5.83 1.06 -6.45
CA ARG A 329 6.64 0.46 -5.39
C ARG A 329 8.13 0.70 -5.61
N ASP A 330 8.62 0.42 -6.81
CA ASP A 330 10.03 0.56 -7.16
C ASP A 330 10.49 2.02 -7.13
N SER A 331 9.59 2.95 -7.47
CA SER A 331 9.83 4.39 -7.30
C SER A 331 9.95 4.78 -5.82
N ASP A 332 9.07 4.27 -4.97
CA ASP A 332 9.11 4.52 -3.52
C ASP A 332 10.39 3.93 -2.91
N LEU A 333 10.75 2.70 -3.28
CA LEU A 333 11.97 2.03 -2.82
C LEU A 333 13.24 2.78 -3.22
N ARG A 334 13.32 3.35 -4.44
CA ARG A 334 14.45 4.19 -4.83
C ARG A 334 14.59 5.44 -3.96
N GLN A 335 13.48 6.09 -3.62
CA GLN A 335 13.48 7.26 -2.73
C GLN A 335 13.87 6.87 -1.30
N LEU A 336 13.34 5.75 -0.82
CA LEU A 336 13.66 5.22 0.50
C LEU A 336 15.13 4.80 0.59
N ALA A 337 15.65 4.07 -0.40
CA ALA A 337 17.07 3.70 -0.47
C ALA A 337 17.99 4.92 -0.43
N ALA A 338 17.65 5.99 -1.15
CA ALA A 338 18.43 7.22 -1.10
C ALA A 338 18.47 7.84 0.30
N THR A 339 17.33 7.84 1.00
CA THR A 339 17.23 8.30 2.40
C THR A 339 18.03 7.42 3.33
N LEU A 340 17.84 6.10 3.30
CA LEU A 340 18.54 5.15 4.17
C LEU A 340 20.06 5.16 3.94
N ASN A 341 20.50 5.30 2.70
CA ASN A 341 21.92 5.44 2.42
C ASN A 341 22.53 6.70 3.03
N ARG A 342 21.80 7.82 3.04
CA ARG A 342 22.25 9.08 3.62
C ARG A 342 22.18 9.07 5.16
N ASP A 343 21.06 8.63 5.73
CA ASP A 343 20.72 8.87 7.13
C ASP A 343 20.96 7.66 8.04
N LEU A 344 21.11 6.46 7.48
CA LEU A 344 21.33 5.23 8.25
C LEU A 344 22.66 4.55 7.92
N VAL A 345 22.88 4.17 6.65
CA VAL A 345 24.05 3.38 6.25
C VAL A 345 25.34 4.19 6.41
N TYR A 346 25.35 5.42 5.92
CA TYR A 346 26.54 6.30 6.03
C TYR A 346 26.90 6.60 7.47
N PRO A 347 26.00 7.01 8.39
CA PRO A 347 26.33 7.20 9.79
C PRO A 347 26.89 5.95 10.47
N LEU A 348 26.24 4.81 10.30
CA LEU A 348 26.72 3.54 10.86
C LEU A 348 28.10 3.16 10.34
N TYR A 349 28.33 3.32 9.04
CA TYR A 349 29.63 3.09 8.44
C TYR A 349 30.68 4.06 9.00
N ALA A 350 30.38 5.35 9.05
CA ALA A 350 31.29 6.38 9.50
C ALA A 350 31.71 6.24 10.98
N LEU A 351 30.78 5.79 11.82
CA LEU A 351 31.01 5.60 13.26
C LEU A 351 31.79 4.33 13.58
N ASN A 352 31.75 3.31 12.70
CA ASN A 352 32.34 2.00 12.98
C ASN A 352 33.61 1.68 12.18
N THR A 353 33.87 2.41 11.08
CA THR A 353 35.07 2.15 10.28
C THR A 353 36.32 2.79 10.89
N ALA A 354 37.46 2.09 10.81
CA ALA A 354 38.74 2.54 11.34
C ALA A 354 39.61 3.26 10.29
N HIS A 355 39.24 3.24 9.02
CA HIS A 355 40.02 3.81 7.92
C HIS A 355 39.39 5.09 7.38
N THR A 356 40.15 5.79 6.54
CA THR A 356 39.67 7.02 5.90
C THR A 356 38.52 6.73 4.94
N ILE A 357 37.41 7.45 5.09
CA ILE A 357 36.20 7.26 4.32
C ILE A 357 36.31 8.07 3.01
N ASP A 358 36.09 7.43 1.88
CA ASP A 358 35.79 8.10 0.61
C ASP A 358 34.26 8.07 0.39
N ILE A 359 33.62 9.24 0.45
CA ILE A 359 32.17 9.40 0.32
C ILE A 359 31.63 8.82 -1.02
N ARG A 360 32.49 8.72 -2.06
CA ARG A 360 32.12 8.14 -3.35
C ARG A 360 32.11 6.61 -3.34
N ARG A 361 32.69 5.98 -2.32
CA ARG A 361 32.89 4.53 -2.18
C ARG A 361 32.21 3.97 -0.94
N LEU A 362 30.99 4.41 -0.68
CA LEU A 362 30.22 3.93 0.46
C LEU A 362 29.50 2.62 0.13
N PRO A 363 29.35 1.70 1.12
CA PRO A 363 28.37 0.63 1.02
C PRO A 363 26.96 1.21 0.89
N ARG A 364 26.07 0.51 0.20
CA ARG A 364 24.72 1.00 -0.08
C ARG A 364 23.67 -0.08 0.16
N ILE A 365 22.55 0.31 0.75
CA ILE A 365 21.37 -0.54 0.76
C ILE A 365 20.76 -0.58 -0.65
N CYS A 366 20.51 -1.78 -1.12
CA CYS A 366 19.90 -2.07 -2.43
C CYS A 366 18.68 -2.96 -2.22
N PHE A 367 17.53 -2.54 -2.73
CA PHE A 367 16.32 -3.35 -2.76
C PHE A 367 16.27 -4.18 -4.04
N GLN A 368 16.01 -5.48 -3.89
CA GLN A 368 15.94 -6.44 -5.00
C GLN A 368 14.54 -6.36 -5.66
N THR A 369 14.32 -5.36 -6.48
CA THR A 369 13.03 -5.14 -7.14
C THR A 369 12.78 -6.04 -8.34
N LYS A 370 13.83 -6.69 -8.86
CA LYS A 370 13.70 -7.67 -9.95
C LYS A 370 13.04 -8.93 -9.39
N GLU A 371 11.79 -9.15 -9.74
CA GLU A 371 11.19 -10.47 -9.50
C GLU A 371 11.91 -11.50 -10.37
N PRO A 372 12.19 -12.70 -9.82
CA PRO A 372 12.62 -13.81 -10.68
C PRO A 372 11.55 -13.93 -11.77
N GLY A 373 11.96 -13.73 -13.01
CA GLY A 373 11.04 -13.86 -14.13
C GLY A 373 10.39 -15.24 -14.09
N ASP A 374 9.21 -15.37 -14.69
CA ASP A 374 8.53 -16.66 -14.80
C ASP A 374 9.55 -17.70 -15.31
N ILE A 375 10.02 -18.54 -14.38
CA ILE A 375 11.09 -19.52 -14.65
C ILE A 375 10.73 -20.34 -15.88
N THR A 376 9.46 -20.62 -16.12
CA THR A 376 8.98 -21.37 -17.27
C THR A 376 9.19 -20.60 -18.56
N LYS A 377 8.89 -19.31 -18.59
CA LYS A 377 9.10 -18.44 -19.77
C LYS A 377 10.59 -18.24 -20.04
N ILE A 378 11.38 -17.99 -18.99
CA ILE A 378 12.83 -17.80 -19.11
C ILE A 378 13.49 -19.10 -19.60
N THR A 379 13.17 -20.24 -19.00
CA THR A 379 13.72 -21.53 -19.39
C THR A 379 13.38 -21.85 -20.85
N SER A 380 12.13 -21.61 -21.27
CA SER A 380 11.71 -21.79 -22.65
C SER A 380 12.47 -20.87 -23.62
N ALA A 381 12.62 -19.59 -23.25
CA ALA A 381 13.37 -18.61 -24.04
C ALA A 381 14.87 -18.96 -24.11
N VAL A 382 15.48 -19.35 -22.99
CA VAL A 382 16.89 -19.78 -22.93
C VAL A 382 17.11 -21.03 -23.79
N MET A 383 16.23 -22.03 -23.72
CA MET A 383 16.31 -23.22 -24.56
C MET A 383 16.18 -22.88 -26.05
N GLN A 384 15.31 -22.00 -26.44
CA GLN A 384 15.17 -21.56 -27.84
C GLN A 384 16.39 -20.77 -28.32
N LEU A 385 16.89 -19.82 -27.51
CA LEU A 385 18.03 -18.98 -27.86
C LEU A 385 19.34 -19.75 -27.87
N SER A 386 19.52 -20.76 -27.00
CA SER A 386 20.73 -21.61 -26.95
C SER A 386 20.95 -22.46 -28.19
N THR A 387 19.93 -22.61 -29.05
CA THR A 387 20.10 -23.27 -30.36
C THR A 387 20.83 -22.42 -31.39
N GLY A 388 20.91 -21.10 -31.20
CA GLY A 388 21.47 -20.15 -32.16
C GLY A 388 22.53 -19.20 -31.62
N MET A 389 22.73 -19.16 -30.29
CA MET A 389 23.71 -18.27 -29.64
C MET A 389 24.25 -18.87 -28.34
N ASP A 390 25.49 -18.50 -28.00
CA ASP A 390 26.06 -18.83 -26.68
C ASP A 390 25.53 -17.91 -25.60
N ILE A 391 24.90 -18.46 -24.57
CA ILE A 391 24.33 -17.72 -23.46
C ILE A 391 25.23 -17.90 -22.23
N PRO A 392 25.73 -16.81 -21.59
CA PRO A 392 26.54 -16.91 -20.39
C PRO A 392 25.78 -17.52 -19.20
N ASP A 393 26.34 -18.55 -18.56
CA ASP A 393 25.75 -19.21 -17.38
C ASP A 393 25.43 -18.22 -16.24
N PRO A 394 26.31 -17.22 -15.89
CA PRO A 394 25.98 -16.22 -14.89
C PRO A 394 24.72 -15.42 -15.22
N TRP A 395 24.48 -15.10 -16.50
CA TRP A 395 23.28 -14.37 -16.90
C TRP A 395 22.01 -15.21 -16.73
N VAL A 396 22.06 -16.50 -17.09
CA VAL A 396 20.91 -17.41 -16.90
C VAL A 396 20.56 -17.54 -15.42
N ARG A 397 21.57 -17.65 -14.57
CA ARG A 397 21.41 -17.71 -13.11
C ARG A 397 20.81 -16.43 -12.53
N ASP A 398 21.31 -15.27 -12.96
CA ASP A 398 20.76 -13.96 -12.55
C ASP A 398 19.28 -13.82 -12.93
N GLN A 399 18.91 -14.29 -14.13
CA GLN A 399 17.53 -14.22 -14.60
C GLN A 399 16.59 -15.24 -13.93
N THR A 400 17.09 -16.40 -13.56
CA THR A 400 16.31 -17.48 -12.92
C THR A 400 16.32 -17.43 -11.40
N GLY A 401 17.20 -16.62 -10.79
CA GLY A 401 17.40 -16.59 -9.35
C GLY A 401 18.07 -17.85 -8.77
N ILE A 402 18.63 -18.73 -9.61
CA ILE A 402 19.28 -19.97 -9.16
C ILE A 402 20.72 -19.66 -8.77
N PRO A 403 21.12 -19.85 -7.49
CA PRO A 403 22.47 -19.52 -7.03
C PRO A 403 23.52 -20.46 -7.67
N GLN A 404 24.75 -19.97 -7.76
CA GLN A 404 25.87 -20.82 -8.16
C GLN A 404 26.20 -21.79 -7.01
N PRO A 405 26.26 -23.12 -7.27
CA PRO A 405 26.60 -24.06 -6.23
C PRO A 405 28.01 -23.82 -5.69
N ALA A 406 28.16 -23.94 -4.38
CA ALA A 406 29.46 -23.86 -3.72
C ALA A 406 30.34 -25.08 -4.06
N PRO A 407 31.68 -24.95 -4.01
CA PRO A 407 32.56 -26.10 -4.24
C PRO A 407 32.29 -27.23 -3.23
N GLY A 408 31.82 -28.38 -3.72
CA GLY A 408 31.48 -29.56 -2.91
C GLY A 408 30.00 -29.67 -2.51
N GLU A 409 29.17 -28.75 -2.91
CA GLU A 409 27.73 -28.79 -2.67
C GLU A 409 27.05 -29.87 -3.51
N ALA A 410 26.07 -30.57 -2.94
CA ALA A 410 25.32 -31.61 -3.65
C ALA A 410 24.45 -30.99 -4.77
N ILE A 411 24.68 -31.36 -6.01
CA ILE A 411 24.00 -30.83 -7.18
C ILE A 411 22.88 -31.75 -7.63
N PHE A 412 21.66 -31.25 -7.76
CA PHE A 412 20.56 -31.97 -8.39
C PHE A 412 20.76 -32.01 -9.91
N ARG A 413 20.96 -33.24 -10.46
CA ARG A 413 21.01 -33.44 -11.91
C ARG A 413 19.98 -34.51 -12.29
N VAL A 414 19.11 -34.18 -13.23
CA VAL A 414 18.28 -35.19 -13.88
C VAL A 414 19.18 -36.01 -14.80
N ARG A 415 19.37 -37.31 -14.53
CA ARG A 415 20.06 -38.20 -15.47
C ARG A 415 19.23 -38.29 -16.74
N GLN A 416 19.73 -37.72 -17.83
CA GLN A 416 19.19 -38.03 -19.14
C GLN A 416 19.59 -39.48 -19.46
N SER A 417 18.59 -40.31 -19.61
CA SER A 417 18.75 -41.70 -20.11
C SER A 417 19.03 -41.62 -21.59
N GLY A 418 20.31 -41.57 -21.97
CA GLY A 418 20.75 -41.53 -23.34
C GLY A 418 22.22 -41.94 -23.47
N ASN A 419 22.43 -43.17 -23.99
CA ASN A 419 23.64 -43.75 -24.55
C ASN A 419 24.97 -43.04 -24.33
N GLU A 420 25.73 -43.45 -23.31
CA GLU A 420 27.17 -43.40 -23.34
C GLU A 420 27.75 -44.83 -23.29
N PRO A 421 28.79 -45.17 -24.08
CA PRO A 421 29.42 -46.48 -24.05
C PRO A 421 30.16 -46.69 -22.73
N ALA A 422 29.95 -47.87 -22.17
CA ALA A 422 30.55 -48.34 -20.93
C ALA A 422 32.08 -48.23 -20.96
N GLN A 423 32.64 -47.46 -20.05
CA GLN A 423 34.04 -47.65 -19.64
C GLN A 423 34.09 -48.67 -18.49
N THR A 424 34.80 -49.71 -18.78
CA THR A 424 35.12 -50.83 -17.93
C THR A 424 35.90 -50.40 -16.70
N ASP A 425 35.40 -50.88 -15.59
CA ASP A 425 35.66 -51.18 -14.43
C ASP A 425 36.78 -51.61 -13.64
N LYS A 426 36.95 -51.43 -12.46
CA LYS A 426 37.77 -52.25 -11.54
C LYS A 426 36.90 -52.87 -10.47
N GLU A 427 37.06 -54.22 -10.40
CA GLU A 427 36.49 -55.12 -9.41
C GLU A 427 36.80 -54.68 -7.98
N ILE A 428 35.76 -54.65 -7.13
CA ILE A 428 35.86 -54.69 -5.68
C ILE A 428 35.12 -55.94 -5.18
N PRO A 429 35.68 -56.72 -4.23
CA PRO A 429 35.16 -58.05 -3.83
C PRO A 429 33.88 -57.93 -3.00
N PRO A 430 33.05 -58.98 -2.94
CA PRO A 430 31.75 -58.92 -2.33
C PRO A 430 31.79 -59.09 -0.82
N GLU A 431 31.21 -58.12 -0.13
CA GLU A 431 30.92 -58.20 1.29
C GLU A 431 29.45 -58.59 1.49
N LYS A 432 29.22 -59.44 2.49
CA LYS A 432 28.03 -60.24 2.73
C LYS A 432 26.77 -59.38 2.94
N GLN A 433 25.71 -59.74 2.23
CA GLN A 433 24.37 -59.27 2.45
C GLN A 433 23.76 -59.89 3.70
N GLU A 434 23.43 -59.10 4.69
CA GLU A 434 22.37 -59.37 5.66
C GLU A 434 21.02 -58.84 5.16
N LYS A 435 20.09 -59.75 5.00
CA LYS A 435 18.71 -59.47 4.62
C LYS A 435 18.00 -58.80 5.81
N THR A 436 17.60 -57.60 5.64
CA THR A 436 16.55 -57.00 6.48
C THR A 436 15.32 -56.75 5.59
N GLU A 437 14.29 -57.54 5.81
CA GLU A 437 12.98 -57.35 5.22
C GLU A 437 12.37 -56.07 5.79
N GLN A 438 12.21 -55.02 4.98
CA GLN A 438 11.32 -53.93 5.30
C GLN A 438 10.07 -54.04 4.44
N THR A 439 8.99 -54.38 5.12
CA THR A 439 7.63 -54.44 4.61
C THR A 439 7.20 -53.04 4.17
N ALA A 440 7.06 -52.80 2.88
CA ALA A 440 6.49 -51.59 2.36
C ALA A 440 4.97 -51.58 2.56
N LEU A 441 4.51 -50.82 3.55
CA LEU A 441 3.10 -50.55 3.77
C LEU A 441 2.63 -49.51 2.75
N ALA A 442 2.13 -49.94 1.60
CA ALA A 442 1.43 -49.09 0.67
C ALA A 442 0.05 -48.73 1.23
N ALA A 443 -0.06 -47.59 1.93
CA ALA A 443 -1.33 -47.03 2.28
C ALA A 443 -2.01 -46.51 1.01
N ARG A 444 -3.06 -47.17 0.55
CA ARG A 444 -4.02 -46.65 -0.42
C ARG A 444 -4.72 -45.45 0.22
N LEU A 445 -4.48 -44.26 -0.32
CA LEU A 445 -5.32 -43.09 -0.08
C LEU A 445 -6.69 -43.34 -0.74
N PRO A 446 -7.81 -43.08 -0.06
CA PRO A 446 -9.12 -43.10 -0.69
C PRO A 446 -9.24 -42.01 -1.72
N GLU A 447 -9.83 -42.32 -2.86
CA GLU A 447 -10.17 -41.36 -3.92
C GLU A 447 -10.96 -40.18 -3.31
N ALA A 448 -10.45 -38.95 -3.51
CA ALA A 448 -11.14 -37.77 -3.14
C ALA A 448 -12.42 -37.62 -3.98
N LYS A 449 -13.57 -37.56 -3.33
CA LYS A 449 -14.82 -37.17 -3.96
C LYS A 449 -14.65 -35.78 -4.52
N SER A 450 -15.14 -35.55 -5.75
CA SER A 450 -15.17 -34.26 -6.42
C SER A 450 -15.68 -33.16 -5.51
N SER A 451 -15.03 -32.00 -5.50
CA SER A 451 -15.44 -30.87 -4.70
C SER A 451 -16.70 -30.22 -5.28
N PRO A 452 -17.52 -29.53 -4.49
CA PRO A 452 -18.71 -28.80 -5.01
C PRO A 452 -18.34 -27.73 -6.06
N ARG A 453 -17.07 -27.40 -6.19
CA ARG A 453 -16.55 -26.47 -7.20
C ARG A 453 -16.47 -27.10 -8.60
N ASP A 454 -16.10 -28.38 -8.67
CA ASP A 454 -16.01 -29.11 -9.94
C ASP A 454 -17.39 -29.35 -10.58
N GLU A 455 -18.44 -29.48 -9.74
CA GLU A 455 -19.83 -29.61 -10.21
C GLU A 455 -20.39 -28.27 -10.73
N LEU A 456 -19.92 -27.12 -10.23
CA LEU A 456 -20.30 -25.78 -10.72
C LEU A 456 -19.63 -25.42 -12.04
N ASP A 457 -18.37 -25.82 -12.23
CA ASP A 457 -17.66 -25.59 -13.49
C ASP A 457 -18.23 -26.46 -14.65
N ASP A 458 -18.63 -27.70 -14.37
CA ASP A 458 -19.32 -28.57 -15.34
C ASP A 458 -20.74 -28.05 -15.74
N MET A 459 -21.42 -27.33 -14.84
CA MET A 459 -22.70 -26.67 -15.15
C MET A 459 -22.52 -25.40 -16.00
N GLY A 460 -21.39 -24.71 -15.95
CA GLY A 460 -21.08 -23.51 -16.73
C GLY A 460 -20.89 -23.80 -18.22
N ASP A 461 -20.35 -24.96 -18.56
CA ASP A 461 -20.08 -25.38 -19.95
C ASP A 461 -21.33 -25.99 -20.67
N ALA A 462 -22.39 -26.25 -19.92
CA ALA A 462 -23.58 -26.92 -20.46
C ALA A 462 -24.64 -25.99 -21.10
N VAL A 463 -24.47 -24.67 -21.04
CA VAL A 463 -25.39 -23.71 -21.68
C VAL A 463 -24.84 -23.32 -23.05
N PRO A 464 -25.40 -23.83 -24.17
CA PRO A 464 -24.94 -23.43 -25.49
C PRO A 464 -25.18 -21.92 -25.71
N ALA A 465 -24.14 -21.20 -26.14
CA ALA A 465 -24.16 -19.75 -26.39
C ALA A 465 -25.35 -19.31 -27.29
N ARG A 466 -25.87 -20.22 -28.14
CA ARG A 466 -27.09 -20.00 -28.94
C ARG A 466 -28.36 -19.77 -28.12
N ARG A 467 -28.52 -20.44 -26.96
CA ARG A 467 -29.69 -20.23 -26.11
C ARG A 467 -29.72 -18.87 -25.40
N LEU A 468 -28.53 -18.33 -25.11
CA LEU A 468 -28.45 -16.98 -24.56
C LEU A 468 -28.76 -15.91 -25.61
N GLN A 469 -28.29 -16.11 -26.83
CA GLN A 469 -28.56 -15.25 -27.98
C GLN A 469 -30.04 -15.21 -28.34
N ASP A 470 -30.68 -16.38 -28.41
CA ASP A 470 -32.12 -16.52 -28.68
C ASP A 470 -33.02 -15.88 -27.58
N ALA A 471 -32.49 -15.71 -26.37
CA ALA A 471 -33.19 -15.05 -25.25
C ALA A 471 -32.96 -13.51 -25.24
N ILE A 472 -31.87 -13.02 -25.79
CA ILE A 472 -31.49 -11.61 -25.78
C ILE A 472 -32.02 -10.88 -27.04
N ASP A 473 -32.04 -11.54 -28.18
CA ASP A 473 -32.47 -10.95 -29.45
C ASP A 473 -33.90 -10.33 -29.40
N PRO A 474 -34.94 -10.99 -28.80
CA PRO A 474 -36.27 -10.39 -28.68
C PRO A 474 -36.32 -9.15 -27.78
N LEU A 475 -35.37 -9.00 -26.86
CA LEU A 475 -35.27 -7.85 -25.94
C LEU A 475 -34.57 -6.65 -26.61
N LEU A 476 -33.73 -6.90 -27.59
CA LEU A 476 -32.99 -5.87 -28.32
C LEU A 476 -33.73 -5.35 -29.56
N GLU A 477 -34.62 -6.15 -30.16
CA GLU A 477 -35.39 -5.72 -31.34
C GLU A 477 -36.11 -4.37 -31.17
N PRO A 478 -36.82 -4.07 -30.07
CA PRO A 478 -37.47 -2.77 -29.89
C PRO A 478 -36.49 -1.59 -29.84
N VAL A 479 -35.27 -1.82 -29.33
CA VAL A 479 -34.23 -0.80 -29.22
C VAL A 479 -33.60 -0.54 -30.60
N ILE A 480 -33.36 -1.59 -31.36
CA ILE A 480 -32.82 -1.52 -32.72
C ILE A 480 -33.81 -0.82 -33.66
N ASP A 481 -35.11 -1.11 -33.55
CA ASP A 481 -36.17 -0.45 -34.35
C ASP A 481 -36.34 1.02 -33.93
N ALA A 482 -36.18 1.37 -32.65
CA ALA A 482 -36.21 2.75 -32.20
C ALA A 482 -35.00 3.56 -32.74
N ILE A 483 -33.85 2.94 -32.87
CA ILE A 483 -32.66 3.57 -33.47
C ILE A 483 -32.80 3.73 -34.98
N ARG A 484 -33.37 2.72 -35.68
CA ARG A 484 -33.65 2.81 -37.12
C ARG A 484 -34.68 3.89 -37.46
N THR A 485 -35.70 4.04 -36.63
CA THR A 485 -36.77 5.03 -36.85
C THR A 485 -36.30 6.45 -36.54
N ARG A 486 -35.39 6.66 -35.61
CA ARG A 486 -34.80 7.98 -35.34
C ARG A 486 -33.70 8.36 -36.34
N GLY A 487 -32.94 7.41 -36.86
CA GLY A 487 -31.87 7.68 -37.83
C GLY A 487 -32.42 8.03 -39.25
N LEU A 488 -33.72 7.87 -39.52
CA LEU A 488 -34.38 8.27 -40.77
C LEU A 488 -35.11 9.62 -40.68
N ALA A 489 -35.09 10.29 -39.52
CA ALA A 489 -35.71 11.60 -39.32
C ALA A 489 -34.71 12.78 -39.38
N ASP A 490 -33.41 12.49 -39.44
CA ASP A 490 -32.32 13.50 -39.50
C ASP A 490 -31.49 13.37 -40.81
N ALA A 491 -32.04 12.77 -41.89
CA ALA A 491 -31.42 12.69 -43.20
C ALA A 491 -32.20 13.49 -44.27
#